data_fdeb62f74cc8bf93ecb637a694e85e0c
#
_entry.id   fdeb62f74cc8bf93ecb637a694e85e0c
#
_cell.length_a   1.000
_cell.length_b   1.000
_cell.length_c   1.000
_cell.angle_alpha   90.00
_cell.angle_beta   90.00
_cell.angle_gamma   90.00
#
_symmetry.space_group_name_H-M   'P 1'
#
loop_
_entity.id
_entity.type
_entity.pdbx_description
1 polymer ?
#
loop_
_entity_poly.entity_id
_entity_poly.type
_entity_poly.pdbx_seq_one_letter_code
_entity_poly.pdbx_strand_id
1 'polypeptide(L)'
;EKLLVSGGPYEFMQRCPTFGCMAWVIDRQGNVLHSWEVDTDKLFAQIPNLAGKTKPENFYPSGIALTPDGGLVMAIQGRNTYPFQIGLVRIDRNGNVVWKHWNNSHHWIAVAADGTVYAPYREAIDGKTHFGGTAVETRCKANLGAEGIGVYAPDGKLLRRISLLDAVDKSDFSGLLYGLRTGCDP
;
A
#
# COMPACT_ATOMS: atom_id res chain seq x y z
N GLU A 1 23.13 -6.02 14.97
CA GLU A 1 21.93 -6.18 14.14
C GLU A 1 20.92 -5.09 14.49
N LYS A 2 20.27 -4.54 13.46
CA LYS A 2 19.25 -3.51 13.61
C LYS A 2 17.95 -4.04 13.01
N LEU A 3 16.83 -3.75 13.65
CA LEU A 3 15.51 -4.14 13.19
C LEU A 3 14.71 -2.89 12.82
N LEU A 4 14.07 -2.93 11.65
CA LEU A 4 13.07 -1.95 11.24
C LEU A 4 11.71 -2.44 11.71
N VAL A 5 11.00 -1.62 12.46
CA VAL A 5 9.70 -1.94 13.06
C VAL A 5 8.67 -0.94 12.60
N SER A 6 7.55 -1.43 12.05
CA SER A 6 6.41 -0.57 11.71
C SER A 6 5.63 -0.19 12.96
N GLY A 7 5.16 1.03 13.00
CA GLY A 7 4.28 1.54 14.03
C GLY A 7 2.81 1.39 13.65
N GLY A 8 1.97 1.40 14.66
CA GLY A 8 0.53 1.59 14.51
C GLY A 8 0.11 2.87 15.21
N PRO A 9 -0.95 3.53 14.77
CA PRO A 9 -1.36 4.80 15.35
C PRO A 9 -1.73 4.71 16.83
N TYR A 10 -2.25 3.57 17.28
CA TYR A 10 -2.81 3.42 18.62
C TYR A 10 -1.81 2.90 19.67
N GLU A 11 -0.94 1.98 19.28
CA GLU A 11 -0.16 1.22 20.25
C GLU A 11 1.14 1.91 20.64
N PHE A 12 1.52 2.95 19.91
CA PHE A 12 2.82 3.60 20.03
C PHE A 12 2.76 5.12 20.18
N MET A 13 1.56 5.72 20.26
CA MET A 13 1.40 7.15 20.50
C MET A 13 2.06 7.61 21.80
N GLN A 14 2.23 6.72 22.76
CA GLN A 14 2.92 7.03 24.02
C GLN A 14 4.44 7.20 23.87
N ARG A 15 5.03 6.65 22.80
CA ARG A 15 6.47 6.75 22.52
C ARG A 15 6.83 7.89 21.57
N CYS A 16 5.83 8.40 20.83
CA CYS A 16 5.99 9.51 19.91
C CYS A 16 4.92 10.56 20.19
N PRO A 17 5.18 11.49 21.10
CA PRO A 17 4.15 12.29 21.76
C PRO A 17 3.44 13.28 20.86
N THR A 18 3.91 13.58 19.65
CA THR A 18 3.34 14.66 18.85
C THR A 18 2.47 14.17 17.69
N PHE A 19 2.83 13.10 16.97
CA PHE A 19 2.15 12.73 15.72
C PHE A 19 1.99 11.22 15.49
N GLY A 20 2.43 10.39 16.41
CA GLY A 20 2.55 8.95 16.18
C GLY A 20 3.79 8.62 15.33
N CYS A 21 4.50 7.58 15.71
CA CYS A 21 5.62 7.10 14.93
C CYS A 21 5.16 6.11 13.87
N MET A 22 5.54 6.35 12.62
CA MET A 22 5.24 5.44 11.53
C MET A 22 6.16 4.21 11.55
N ALA A 23 7.40 4.38 11.98
CA ALA A 23 8.37 3.30 12.08
C ALA A 23 9.53 3.66 13.02
N TRP A 24 10.28 2.62 13.44
CA TRP A 24 11.51 2.74 14.24
C TRP A 24 12.60 1.85 13.69
N VAL A 25 13.83 2.24 13.97
CA VAL A 25 14.97 1.32 13.97
C VAL A 25 15.34 1.05 15.43
N ILE A 26 15.40 -0.20 15.81
CA ILE A 26 15.79 -0.65 17.13
C ILE A 26 17.03 -1.53 17.06
N ASP A 27 17.82 -1.57 18.14
CA ASP A 27 18.88 -2.55 18.33
C ASP A 27 18.34 -3.87 18.91
N ARG A 28 19.22 -4.85 19.13
CA ARG A 28 18.84 -6.14 19.75
C ARG A 28 18.37 -6.02 21.19
N GLN A 29 18.73 -4.95 21.88
CA GLN A 29 18.32 -4.67 23.25
C GLN A 29 16.97 -3.93 23.31
N GLY A 30 16.40 -3.58 22.16
CA GLY A 30 15.14 -2.84 22.04
C GLY A 30 15.29 -1.32 22.19
N ASN A 31 16.53 -0.80 22.22
CA ASN A 31 16.72 0.64 22.23
C ASN A 31 16.37 1.25 20.87
N VAL A 32 15.61 2.33 20.88
CA VAL A 32 15.26 3.07 19.65
C VAL A 32 16.46 3.86 19.18
N LEU A 33 16.96 3.55 17.99
CA LEU A 33 18.09 4.22 17.35
C LEU A 33 17.64 5.34 16.41
N HIS A 34 16.45 5.22 15.84
CA HIS A 34 15.82 6.21 14.98
C HIS A 34 14.32 6.01 14.95
N SER A 35 13.56 7.10 14.79
CA SER A 35 12.11 7.06 14.60
C SER A 35 11.70 8.04 13.50
N TRP A 36 10.65 7.68 12.76
CA TRP A 36 10.05 8.58 11.78
C TRP A 36 8.72 9.08 12.32
N GLU A 37 8.73 10.33 12.75
CA GLU A 37 7.54 11.06 13.16
C GLU A 37 6.96 11.78 11.94
N VAL A 38 5.66 11.64 11.74
CA VAL A 38 4.96 12.27 10.60
C VAL A 38 3.74 12.99 11.12
N ASP A 39 3.53 14.22 10.67
CA ASP A 39 2.29 14.95 10.88
C ASP A 39 1.16 14.23 10.14
N THR A 40 0.42 13.39 10.86
CA THR A 40 -0.62 12.54 10.30
C THR A 40 -1.79 13.35 9.79
N ASP A 41 -2.08 14.50 10.39
CA ASP A 41 -3.16 15.37 9.94
C ASP A 41 -2.84 15.94 8.55
N LYS A 42 -1.62 16.39 8.35
CA LYS A 42 -1.17 16.85 7.02
C LYS A 42 -1.03 15.72 6.02
N LEU A 43 -0.48 14.56 6.47
CA LEU A 43 -0.28 13.42 5.59
C LEU A 43 -1.61 12.93 5.02
N PHE A 44 -2.64 12.82 5.85
CA PHE A 44 -3.92 12.21 5.50
C PHE A 44 -5.03 13.22 5.15
N ALA A 45 -4.77 14.51 5.18
CA ALA A 45 -5.75 15.56 4.94
C ALA A 45 -6.47 15.48 3.59
N GLN A 46 -5.92 14.79 2.60
CA GLN A 46 -6.39 14.77 1.21
C GLN A 46 -6.57 13.37 0.65
N ILE A 47 -6.99 12.40 1.47
CA ILE A 47 -7.29 11.07 0.96
C ILE A 47 -8.63 11.10 0.22
N PRO A 48 -8.65 10.82 -1.10
CA PRO A 48 -9.90 10.84 -1.85
C PRO A 48 -10.72 9.58 -1.56
N ASN A 49 -12.04 9.71 -1.68
CA ASN A 49 -12.99 8.59 -1.74
C ASN A 49 -13.02 7.66 -0.51
N LEU A 50 -12.69 8.16 0.67
CA LEU A 50 -12.95 7.40 1.88
C LEU A 50 -14.44 7.53 2.26
N ALA A 51 -15.13 6.39 2.26
CA ALA A 51 -16.44 6.29 2.86
C ALA A 51 -16.29 6.33 4.39
N GLY A 52 -16.82 7.39 5.00
CA GLY A 52 -16.84 7.53 6.45
C GLY A 52 -15.93 8.64 6.99
N LYS A 53 -16.17 9.00 8.24
CA LYS A 53 -15.36 9.97 8.98
C LYS A 53 -14.19 9.26 9.62
N THR A 54 -13.13 9.07 8.86
CA THR A 54 -11.92 8.43 9.37
C THR A 54 -11.01 9.47 9.98
N LYS A 55 -10.58 9.21 11.20
CA LYS A 55 -9.61 10.06 11.87
C LYS A 55 -8.18 9.64 11.51
N PRO A 56 -7.21 10.57 11.51
CA PRO A 56 -5.82 10.28 11.21
C PRO A 56 -5.24 9.11 12.02
N GLU A 57 -5.65 8.96 13.27
CA GLU A 57 -5.24 7.85 14.13
C GLU A 57 -5.67 6.46 13.65
N ASN A 58 -6.56 6.38 12.68
CA ASN A 58 -6.96 5.10 12.09
C ASN A 58 -6.01 4.62 10.98
N PHE A 59 -5.09 5.47 10.51
CA PHE A 59 -4.15 5.11 9.46
C PHE A 59 -2.84 4.58 10.04
N TYR A 60 -2.32 3.53 9.44
CA TYR A 60 -1.08 2.89 9.87
C TYR A 60 -0.35 2.25 8.69
N PRO A 61 0.97 2.09 8.77
CA PRO A 61 1.71 1.37 7.77
C PRO A 61 1.46 -0.15 7.90
N SER A 62 1.03 -0.78 6.83
CA SER A 62 0.88 -2.23 6.72
C SER A 62 2.13 -2.91 6.13
N GLY A 63 2.94 -2.15 5.42
CA GLY A 63 4.23 -2.54 4.91
C GLY A 63 5.17 -1.35 4.92
N ILE A 64 6.44 -1.60 5.21
CA ILE A 64 7.49 -0.58 5.25
C ILE A 64 8.76 -1.10 4.61
N ALA A 65 9.48 -0.21 3.93
CA ALA A 65 10.80 -0.48 3.39
C ALA A 65 11.70 0.76 3.51
N LEU A 66 12.97 0.54 3.85
CA LEU A 66 13.98 1.60 3.86
C LEU A 66 14.37 1.96 2.43
N THR A 67 14.55 3.25 2.19
CA THR A 67 15.16 3.76 0.96
C THR A 67 16.67 3.93 1.11
N PRO A 68 17.44 3.92 0.02
CA PRO A 68 18.91 4.07 0.10
C PRO A 68 19.40 5.35 0.77
N ASP A 69 18.59 6.41 0.76
CA ASP A 69 18.87 7.69 1.41
C ASP A 69 18.44 7.75 2.88
N GLY A 70 17.97 6.63 3.43
CA GLY A 70 17.56 6.51 4.83
C GLY A 70 16.14 6.99 5.12
N GLY A 71 15.33 7.24 4.10
CA GLY A 71 13.90 7.45 4.23
C GLY A 71 13.11 6.13 4.27
N LEU A 72 11.78 6.23 4.22
CA LEU A 72 10.86 5.10 4.18
C LEU A 72 9.89 5.21 3.02
N VAL A 73 9.55 4.04 2.46
CA VAL A 73 8.30 3.87 1.71
C VAL A 73 7.35 3.03 2.55
N MET A 74 6.09 3.43 2.60
CA MET A 74 5.05 2.81 3.42
C MET A 74 3.81 2.55 2.59
N ALA A 75 3.25 1.34 2.70
CA ALA A 75 1.87 1.07 2.29
C ALA A 75 0.96 1.40 3.47
N ILE A 76 0.02 2.31 3.28
CA ILE A 76 -0.88 2.79 4.33
C ILE A 76 -2.21 2.05 4.25
N GLN A 77 -2.64 1.57 5.40
CA GLN A 77 -3.98 1.01 5.60
C GLN A 77 -4.78 1.84 6.59
N GLY A 78 -6.09 1.74 6.50
CA GLY A 78 -7.02 2.36 7.43
C GLY A 78 -7.78 1.33 8.27
N ARG A 79 -7.91 1.59 9.56
CA ARG A 79 -8.82 0.86 10.45
C ARG A 79 -10.20 1.48 10.35
N ASN A 80 -11.23 0.65 10.22
CA ASN A 80 -12.63 1.12 10.05
C ASN A 80 -12.84 2.02 8.82
N THR A 81 -12.07 1.81 7.77
CA THR A 81 -12.22 2.48 6.49
C THR A 81 -12.61 1.48 5.42
N TYR A 82 -13.25 1.95 4.37
CA TYR A 82 -13.44 1.18 3.16
C TYR A 82 -13.13 2.08 1.95
N PRO A 83 -12.25 1.66 1.06
CA PRO A 83 -11.38 0.47 1.13
C PRO A 83 -10.35 0.55 2.27
N PHE A 84 -9.89 -0.60 2.76
CA PHE A 84 -8.84 -0.66 3.81
C PHE A 84 -7.49 -0.19 3.28
N GLN A 85 -7.22 -0.51 2.03
CA GLN A 85 -6.00 -0.12 1.33
C GLN A 85 -6.12 1.33 0.93
N ILE A 86 -5.19 2.15 1.40
CA ILE A 86 -5.24 3.59 1.16
C ILE A 86 -4.25 3.99 0.07
N GLY A 87 -3.00 3.63 0.21
CA GLY A 87 -2.00 4.03 -0.76
C GLY A 87 -0.57 3.88 -0.32
N LEU A 88 0.30 4.51 -1.07
CA LEU A 88 1.74 4.46 -0.92
C LEU A 88 2.28 5.84 -0.60
N VAL A 89 3.15 5.91 0.39
CA VAL A 89 3.78 7.16 0.85
C VAL A 89 5.27 6.96 0.98
N ARG A 90 6.05 7.92 0.50
CA ARG A 90 7.48 8.03 0.79
C ARG A 90 7.74 9.24 1.67
N ILE A 91 8.51 9.03 2.72
CA ILE A 91 9.04 10.07 3.58
C ILE A 91 10.58 10.06 3.55
N ASP A 92 11.18 11.20 3.79
CA ASP A 92 12.63 11.30 3.95
C ASP A 92 13.06 10.82 5.36
N ARG A 93 14.36 10.85 5.62
CA ARG A 93 14.92 10.48 6.94
C ARG A 93 14.37 11.31 8.11
N ASN A 94 13.91 12.52 7.85
CA ASN A 94 13.40 13.45 8.86
C ASN A 94 11.88 13.41 9.02
N GLY A 95 11.18 12.49 8.30
CA GLY A 95 9.73 12.38 8.35
C GLY A 95 8.98 13.31 7.38
N ASN A 96 9.68 14.08 6.54
CA ASN A 96 9.02 14.92 5.55
C ASN A 96 8.49 14.08 4.40
N VAL A 97 7.25 14.35 3.97
CA VAL A 97 6.64 13.67 2.83
C VAL A 97 7.35 14.08 1.54
N VAL A 98 7.93 13.10 0.85
CA VAL A 98 8.56 13.28 -0.46
C VAL A 98 7.51 13.15 -1.56
N TRP A 99 6.71 12.09 -1.52
CA TRP A 99 5.57 11.89 -2.41
C TRP A 99 4.53 10.94 -1.78
N LYS A 100 3.32 10.97 -2.31
CA LYS A 100 2.22 10.08 -1.92
C LYS A 100 1.32 9.75 -3.10
N HIS A 101 0.83 8.51 -3.12
CA HIS A 101 -0.12 7.99 -4.10
C HIS A 101 -1.28 7.29 -3.40
N TRP A 102 -2.49 7.81 -3.56
CA TRP A 102 -3.70 7.19 -3.04
C TRP A 102 -4.27 6.21 -4.06
N ASN A 103 -3.63 5.04 -4.17
CA ASN A 103 -3.81 4.08 -5.26
C ASN A 103 -4.15 2.67 -4.75
N ASN A 104 -4.66 2.57 -3.53
CA ASN A 104 -5.00 1.31 -2.87
C ASN A 104 -3.80 0.33 -2.77
N SER A 105 -2.58 0.85 -2.66
CA SER A 105 -1.40 0.03 -2.34
C SER A 105 -1.53 -0.60 -0.96
N HIS A 106 -1.00 -1.80 -0.79
CA HIS A 106 -1.20 -2.60 0.42
C HIS A 106 -0.06 -3.59 0.68
N HIS A 107 0.00 -4.07 1.92
CA HIS A 107 0.88 -5.13 2.41
C HIS A 107 2.36 -4.85 2.24
N TRP A 108 3.04 -5.55 1.35
CA TRP A 108 4.49 -5.50 1.25
C TRP A 108 5.00 -4.48 0.23
N ILE A 109 6.25 -4.07 0.42
CA ILE A 109 6.96 -3.16 -0.47
C ILE A 109 8.37 -3.70 -0.65
N ALA A 110 8.91 -3.57 -1.84
CA ALA A 110 10.32 -3.78 -2.10
C ALA A 110 10.94 -2.50 -2.66
N VAL A 111 12.13 -2.19 -2.20
CA VAL A 111 12.94 -1.07 -2.70
C VAL A 111 14.26 -1.63 -3.22
N ALA A 112 14.55 -1.38 -4.49
CA ALA A 112 15.80 -1.76 -5.11
C ALA A 112 16.96 -0.84 -4.69
N ALA A 113 18.20 -1.26 -4.98
CA ALA A 113 19.39 -0.50 -4.60
C ALA A 113 19.47 0.89 -5.26
N ASP A 114 18.84 1.06 -6.42
CA ASP A 114 18.72 2.36 -7.12
C ASP A 114 17.56 3.23 -6.60
N GLY A 115 16.82 2.74 -5.58
CA GLY A 115 15.66 3.42 -5.02
C GLY A 115 14.35 3.17 -5.77
N THR A 116 14.33 2.33 -6.81
CA THR A 116 13.11 1.92 -7.49
C THR A 116 12.20 1.17 -6.52
N VAL A 117 10.92 1.55 -6.46
CA VAL A 117 9.92 1.00 -5.54
C VAL A 117 8.97 0.08 -6.28
N TYR A 118 8.75 -1.10 -5.71
CA TYR A 118 7.76 -2.08 -6.15
C TYR A 118 6.71 -2.23 -5.05
N ALA A 119 5.46 -1.95 -5.37
CA ALA A 119 4.37 -2.05 -4.41
C ALA A 119 3.11 -2.64 -5.05
N PRO A 120 2.38 -3.53 -4.36
CA PRO A 120 1.09 -3.99 -4.82
C PRO A 120 0.13 -2.81 -4.92
N TYR A 121 -0.76 -2.87 -5.89
CA TYR A 121 -1.91 -1.98 -5.99
C TYR A 121 -3.16 -2.78 -6.30
N ARG A 122 -4.31 -2.21 -5.96
CA ARG A 122 -5.61 -2.75 -6.33
C ARG A 122 -6.42 -1.69 -7.04
N GLU A 123 -7.04 -2.07 -8.15
CA GLU A 123 -8.00 -1.23 -8.86
C GLU A 123 -9.31 -1.98 -9.07
N ALA A 124 -10.42 -1.27 -9.01
CA ALA A 124 -11.70 -1.82 -9.39
C ALA A 124 -11.80 -1.83 -10.92
N ILE A 125 -12.05 -3.00 -11.47
CA ILE A 125 -12.37 -3.15 -12.89
C ILE A 125 -13.85 -3.45 -13.05
N ASP A 126 -14.44 -3.07 -14.19
CA ASP A 126 -15.81 -3.40 -14.50
C ASP A 126 -16.02 -4.92 -14.40
N GLY A 127 -17.13 -5.33 -13.80
CA GLY A 127 -17.53 -6.75 -13.70
C GLY A 127 -17.68 -7.46 -15.05
N LYS A 128 -17.56 -6.71 -16.15
CA LYS A 128 -17.49 -7.22 -17.53
C LYS A 128 -16.09 -7.00 -18.07
N THR A 129 -15.31 -8.04 -18.10
CA THR A 129 -13.95 -7.98 -18.66
C THR A 129 -13.71 -9.13 -19.62
N HIS A 130 -12.69 -8.99 -20.45
CA HIS A 130 -12.29 -10.02 -21.41
C HIS A 130 -10.91 -10.53 -21.02
N PHE A 131 -10.79 -11.83 -20.82
CA PHE A 131 -9.55 -12.54 -20.63
C PHE A 131 -9.37 -13.54 -21.77
N GLY A 132 -8.20 -13.51 -22.44
CA GLY A 132 -7.93 -14.39 -23.59
C GLY A 132 -8.98 -14.31 -24.69
N GLY A 133 -9.60 -13.15 -24.88
CA GLY A 133 -10.70 -12.96 -25.81
C GLY A 133 -12.06 -13.49 -25.31
N THR A 134 -12.13 -14.06 -24.12
CA THR A 134 -13.37 -14.57 -23.53
C THR A 134 -13.99 -13.53 -22.59
N ALA A 135 -15.24 -13.16 -22.84
CA ALA A 135 -15.97 -12.29 -21.93
C ALA A 135 -16.21 -13.01 -20.58
N VAL A 136 -15.76 -12.40 -19.51
CA VAL A 136 -16.02 -12.83 -18.13
C VAL A 136 -16.97 -11.81 -17.49
N GLU A 137 -18.17 -12.26 -17.16
CA GLU A 137 -19.12 -11.45 -16.41
C GLU A 137 -19.29 -12.07 -15.03
N THR A 138 -19.05 -11.28 -13.98
CA THR A 138 -19.30 -11.75 -12.62
C THR A 138 -20.79 -11.87 -12.38
N ARG A 139 -21.23 -12.99 -11.79
CA ARG A 139 -22.65 -13.24 -11.47
C ARG A 139 -23.27 -12.13 -10.62
N CYS A 140 -22.48 -11.42 -9.85
CA CYS A 140 -22.95 -10.46 -8.87
C CYS A 140 -23.02 -9.03 -9.40
N LYS A 141 -22.66 -8.79 -10.65
CA LYS A 141 -22.53 -7.42 -11.21
C LYS A 141 -21.63 -6.50 -10.37
N ALA A 142 -20.80 -7.07 -9.49
CA ALA A 142 -19.86 -6.35 -8.67
C ALA A 142 -18.57 -6.10 -9.45
N ASN A 143 -17.92 -4.98 -9.17
CA ASN A 143 -16.60 -4.70 -9.71
C ASN A 143 -15.60 -5.75 -9.21
N LEU A 144 -14.77 -6.26 -10.12
CA LEU A 144 -13.64 -7.11 -9.76
C LEU A 144 -12.51 -6.26 -9.21
N GLY A 145 -11.86 -6.73 -8.15
CA GLY A 145 -10.58 -6.17 -7.70
C GLY A 145 -9.45 -6.75 -8.53
N ALA A 146 -8.85 -5.95 -9.39
CA ALA A 146 -7.64 -6.33 -10.10
C ALA A 146 -6.42 -5.98 -9.28
N GLU A 147 -5.59 -6.97 -9.01
CA GLU A 147 -4.33 -6.83 -8.30
C GLU A 147 -3.17 -6.70 -9.29
N GLY A 148 -2.16 -5.94 -8.90
CA GLY A 148 -0.96 -5.77 -9.70
C GLY A 148 0.22 -5.22 -8.89
N ILE A 149 1.33 -4.98 -9.59
CA ILE A 149 2.53 -4.37 -9.02
C ILE A 149 2.79 -3.05 -9.75
N GLY A 150 2.75 -1.96 -9.01
CA GLY A 150 3.22 -0.66 -9.44
C GLY A 150 4.74 -0.57 -9.28
N VAL A 151 5.42 -0.07 -10.30
CA VAL A 151 6.87 0.20 -10.29
C VAL A 151 7.05 1.70 -10.34
N TYR A 152 7.70 2.28 -9.34
CA TYR A 152 7.86 3.72 -9.19
C TYR A 152 9.34 4.09 -9.15
N ALA A 153 9.68 5.19 -9.80
CA ALA A 153 10.99 5.83 -9.64
C ALA A 153 11.16 6.40 -8.22
N PRO A 154 12.39 6.70 -7.79
CA PRO A 154 12.64 7.32 -6.47
C PRO A 154 11.88 8.62 -6.23
N ASP A 155 11.57 9.38 -7.26
CA ASP A 155 10.79 10.62 -7.21
C ASP A 155 9.26 10.40 -7.16
N GLY A 156 8.82 9.13 -7.17
CA GLY A 156 7.41 8.75 -7.14
C GLY A 156 6.75 8.65 -8.51
N LYS A 157 7.46 8.92 -9.61
CA LYS A 157 6.90 8.75 -10.95
C LYS A 157 6.58 7.27 -11.20
N LEU A 158 5.34 6.97 -11.57
CA LEU A 158 4.95 5.64 -12.00
C LEU A 158 5.65 5.31 -13.32
N LEU A 159 6.50 4.29 -13.33
CA LEU A 159 7.24 3.81 -14.50
C LEU A 159 6.42 2.79 -15.30
N ARG A 160 5.78 1.85 -14.59
CA ARG A 160 4.91 0.83 -15.20
C ARG A 160 3.99 0.20 -14.18
N ARG A 161 2.95 -0.48 -14.68
CA ARG A 161 2.10 -1.40 -13.93
C ARG A 161 2.26 -2.80 -14.49
N ILE A 162 2.28 -3.79 -13.62
CA ILE A 162 2.29 -5.21 -13.95
C ILE A 162 0.97 -5.77 -13.44
N SER A 163 0.05 -6.05 -14.34
CA SER A 163 -1.25 -6.66 -14.00
C SER A 163 -1.07 -8.15 -13.73
N LEU A 164 -1.52 -8.64 -12.57
CA LEU A 164 -1.52 -10.06 -12.28
C LEU A 164 -2.58 -10.79 -13.11
N LEU A 165 -3.72 -10.17 -13.38
CA LEU A 165 -4.74 -10.75 -14.24
C LEU A 165 -4.22 -10.97 -15.65
N ASP A 166 -3.55 -9.96 -16.23
CA ASP A 166 -2.94 -10.09 -17.56
C ASP A 166 -1.84 -11.16 -17.61
N ALA A 167 -1.07 -11.26 -16.51
CA ALA A 167 -0.01 -12.26 -16.40
C ALA A 167 -0.59 -13.68 -16.38
N VAL A 168 -1.67 -13.90 -15.64
CA VAL A 168 -2.37 -15.19 -15.60
C VAL A 168 -3.04 -15.49 -16.94
N ASP A 169 -3.71 -14.50 -17.54
CA ASP A 169 -4.39 -14.65 -18.83
C ASP A 169 -3.45 -15.11 -19.96
N LYS A 170 -2.23 -14.59 -19.94
CA LYS A 170 -1.18 -14.91 -20.93
C LYS A 170 -0.35 -16.14 -20.58
N SER A 171 -0.65 -16.81 -19.48
CA SER A 171 0.09 -17.99 -19.01
C SER A 171 -0.67 -19.29 -19.30
N ASP A 172 0.00 -20.42 -19.07
CA ASP A 172 -0.58 -21.74 -19.12
C ASP A 172 -1.68 -21.96 -18.03
N PHE A 173 -1.79 -21.01 -17.08
CA PHE A 173 -2.76 -21.00 -15.99
C PHE A 173 -4.00 -20.17 -16.28
N SER A 174 -4.20 -19.69 -17.51
CA SER A 174 -5.35 -18.84 -17.89
C SER A 174 -6.70 -19.48 -17.55
N GLY A 175 -6.78 -20.80 -17.54
CA GLY A 175 -7.97 -21.54 -17.10
C GLY A 175 -8.45 -21.22 -15.69
N LEU A 176 -7.58 -20.74 -14.79
CA LEU A 176 -7.96 -20.30 -13.44
C LEU A 176 -8.92 -19.11 -13.44
N LEU A 177 -8.86 -18.26 -14.49
CA LEU A 177 -9.73 -17.09 -14.60
C LEU A 177 -11.20 -17.47 -14.80
N TYR A 178 -11.49 -18.70 -15.28
CA TYR A 178 -12.86 -19.19 -15.35
C TYR A 178 -13.51 -19.37 -13.98
N GLY A 179 -12.71 -19.60 -12.95
CA GLY A 179 -13.16 -19.67 -11.56
C GLY A 179 -13.77 -18.35 -11.05
N LEU A 180 -13.35 -17.21 -11.60
CA LEU A 180 -13.89 -15.89 -11.24
C LEU A 180 -15.38 -15.72 -11.62
N ARG A 181 -15.89 -16.57 -12.53
CA ARG A 181 -17.31 -16.58 -12.90
C ARG A 181 -18.24 -17.04 -11.78
N THR A 182 -17.73 -17.75 -10.80
CA THR A 182 -18.54 -18.48 -9.82
C THR A 182 -18.50 -17.89 -8.41
N GLY A 183 -17.51 -17.05 -8.12
CA GLY A 183 -17.33 -16.47 -6.79
C GLY A 183 -18.00 -15.11 -6.67
N CYS A 184 -19.05 -15.06 -5.86
CA CYS A 184 -19.48 -13.81 -5.26
C CYS A 184 -19.10 -13.93 -3.78
N ASP A 185 -18.12 -13.16 -3.32
CA ASP A 185 -17.98 -12.93 -1.89
C ASP A 185 -19.19 -12.12 -1.42
N PRO A 186 -19.79 -12.51 -0.30
CA PRO A 186 -20.99 -11.84 0.24
C PRO A 186 -20.68 -10.42 0.71
#